data_c8bda0a3f185aa46cc3b7f91ed071d00
#
_entry.id   c8bda0a3f185aa46cc3b7f91ed071d00
#
_cell.length_a   1.000
_cell.length_b   1.000
_cell.length_c   1.000
_cell.angle_alpha   90.00
_cell.angle_beta   90.00
_cell.angle_gamma   90.00
#
_symmetry.space_group_name_H-M   'P 1'
#
loop_
_entity.id
_entity.type
_entity.pdbx_description
1 polymer ?
#
loop_
_entity_poly.entity_id
_entity_poly.type
_entity_poly.pdbx_seq_one_letter_code
_entity_poly.pdbx_strand_id
1 'polypeptide(L)'
;YMQRRVSHSVNVLTSSTSPQVIANINANLFEWVVENLCKNAVDAMGGGPGTLTLRVFDFPDMVAIEVADTGKGIRKKDLRNVFKPGFTTKKRGWGLGLSLAKRIVEEYHKGRIWVKSSEVGNGTTFRIELWK
;
A
#
# COMPACT_ATOMS: atom_id res chain seq x y z
N TYR A 1 -11.91 -9.04 -6.32
CA TYR A 1 -10.72 -9.32 -7.14
C TYR A 1 -9.47 -9.47 -6.29
N MET A 2 -9.22 -8.51 -5.40
CA MET A 2 -8.03 -8.54 -4.54
C MET A 2 -8.01 -9.74 -3.60
N GLN A 3 -9.17 -10.18 -3.13
CA GLN A 3 -9.27 -11.30 -2.21
C GLN A 3 -8.75 -12.62 -2.79
N ARG A 4 -8.81 -12.77 -4.11
CA ARG A 4 -8.32 -13.98 -4.77
C ARG A 4 -6.80 -14.10 -4.79
N ARG A 5 -6.10 -12.99 -4.53
CA ARG A 5 -4.65 -12.93 -4.62
C ARG A 5 -3.95 -12.96 -3.27
N VAL A 6 -4.69 -12.93 -2.19
CA VAL A 6 -4.11 -12.97 -0.86
C VAL A 6 -4.20 -14.37 -0.27
N SER A 7 -3.36 -14.62 0.73
CA SER A 7 -3.35 -15.91 1.43
C SER A 7 -4.67 -16.16 2.14
N HIS A 8 -5.11 -17.41 2.20
CA HIS A 8 -6.31 -17.81 2.94
C HIS A 8 -6.19 -17.50 4.43
N SER A 9 -4.99 -17.38 4.97
CA SER A 9 -4.79 -17.07 6.39
C SER A 9 -4.79 -15.57 6.67
N VAL A 10 -4.97 -14.72 5.65
CA VAL A 10 -5.02 -13.28 5.80
C VAL A 10 -6.46 -12.81 5.62
N ASN A 11 -6.97 -12.08 6.63
CA ASN A 11 -8.27 -11.43 6.52
C ASN A 11 -8.14 -10.13 5.74
N VAL A 12 -9.04 -9.89 4.80
CA VAL A 12 -9.06 -8.66 4.03
C VAL A 12 -10.29 -7.85 4.43
N LEU A 13 -10.06 -6.64 4.93
CA LEU A 13 -11.11 -5.71 5.32
C LEU A 13 -11.07 -4.50 4.41
N THR A 14 -12.24 -4.02 3.99
CA THR A 14 -12.32 -2.83 3.16
C THR A 14 -13.32 -1.84 3.76
N SER A 15 -13.03 -0.57 3.63
CA SER A 15 -13.95 0.48 4.04
C SER A 15 -13.81 1.68 3.10
N SER A 16 -14.92 2.41 2.94
CA SER A 16 -14.93 3.61 2.13
C SER A 16 -15.89 4.62 2.74
N THR A 17 -15.54 5.91 2.69
CA THR A 17 -16.40 6.98 3.17
C THR A 17 -17.51 7.28 2.17
N SER A 18 -17.48 6.70 0.98
CA SER A 18 -18.45 6.93 -0.08
C SER A 18 -18.63 5.66 -0.90
N PRO A 19 -19.87 5.36 -1.36
CA PRO A 19 -20.12 4.17 -2.19
C PRO A 19 -19.37 4.20 -3.51
N GLN A 20 -19.15 5.40 -4.04
CA GLN A 20 -18.42 5.59 -5.29
C GLN A 20 -17.43 6.71 -5.12
N VAL A 21 -16.16 6.41 -5.31
CA VAL A 21 -15.07 7.37 -5.19
C VAL A 21 -14.43 7.56 -6.56
N ILE A 22 -14.37 8.83 -7.00
CA ILE A 22 -13.83 9.19 -8.31
C ILE A 22 -12.59 10.05 -8.13
N ALA A 23 -11.51 9.66 -8.80
CA ALA A 23 -10.28 10.43 -8.85
C ALA A 23 -9.73 10.40 -10.27
N ASN A 24 -8.84 11.34 -10.58
CA ASN A 24 -8.21 11.41 -11.89
C ASN A 24 -7.03 10.43 -11.92
N ILE A 25 -7.28 9.21 -12.37
CA ILE A 25 -6.29 8.14 -12.35
C ILE A 25 -6.24 7.39 -13.67
N ASN A 26 -5.09 6.76 -13.93
CA ASN A 26 -4.97 5.70 -14.92
C ASN A 26 -5.31 4.39 -14.21
N ALA A 27 -6.45 3.80 -14.55
CA ALA A 27 -6.97 2.64 -13.82
C ALA A 27 -5.99 1.46 -13.78
N ASN A 28 -5.33 1.15 -14.91
CA ASN A 28 -4.41 0.01 -14.97
C ASN A 28 -3.16 0.23 -14.12
N LEU A 29 -2.59 1.43 -14.19
CA LEU A 29 -1.41 1.76 -13.40
C LEU A 29 -1.74 1.81 -11.93
N PHE A 30 -2.87 2.38 -11.57
CA PHE A 30 -3.26 2.51 -10.18
C PHE A 30 -3.60 1.16 -9.57
N GLU A 31 -4.28 0.29 -10.31
CA GLU A 31 -4.55 -1.07 -9.88
C GLU A 31 -3.24 -1.81 -9.56
N TRP A 32 -2.21 -1.64 -10.40
CA TRP A 32 -0.90 -2.23 -10.16
C TRP A 32 -0.28 -1.72 -8.86
N VAL A 33 -0.41 -0.42 -8.58
CA VAL A 33 0.09 0.18 -7.34
C VAL A 33 -0.57 -0.46 -6.12
N VAL A 34 -1.90 -0.54 -6.13
CA VAL A 34 -2.65 -1.12 -5.01
C VAL A 34 -2.29 -2.59 -4.82
N GLU A 35 -2.24 -3.36 -5.90
CA GLU A 35 -1.85 -4.77 -5.83
C GLU A 35 -0.45 -4.93 -5.26
N ASN A 36 0.48 -4.08 -5.65
CA ASN A 36 1.85 -4.15 -5.17
C ASN A 36 1.93 -3.87 -3.67
N LEU A 37 1.19 -2.87 -3.19
CA LEU A 37 1.12 -2.58 -1.76
C LEU A 37 0.49 -3.74 -0.98
N CYS A 38 -0.55 -4.35 -1.53
CA CYS A 38 -1.20 -5.50 -0.91
C CYS A 38 -0.28 -6.70 -0.84
N LYS A 39 0.48 -6.98 -1.89
CA LYS A 39 1.48 -8.05 -1.88
C LYS A 39 2.53 -7.83 -0.81
N ASN A 40 3.02 -6.59 -0.70
CA ASN A 40 4.00 -6.26 0.33
C ASN A 40 3.42 -6.46 1.73
N ALA A 41 2.15 -6.10 1.92
CA ALA A 41 1.47 -6.32 3.20
C ALA A 41 1.37 -7.81 3.55
N VAL A 42 0.97 -8.63 2.58
CA VAL A 42 0.87 -10.09 2.79
C VAL A 42 2.24 -10.69 3.11
N ASP A 43 3.27 -10.25 2.38
CA ASP A 43 4.64 -10.71 2.64
C ASP A 43 5.11 -10.31 4.05
N ALA A 44 4.77 -9.10 4.48
CA ALA A 44 5.14 -8.62 5.81
C ALA A 44 4.47 -9.41 6.93
N MET A 45 3.34 -10.04 6.64
CA MET A 45 2.62 -10.89 7.58
C MET A 45 3.11 -12.36 7.56
N GLY A 46 4.11 -12.66 6.73
CA GLY A 46 4.73 -13.99 6.68
C GLY A 46 3.82 -15.09 6.18
N GLY A 47 2.83 -14.76 5.36
CA GLY A 47 1.86 -15.73 4.86
C GLY A 47 0.64 -15.92 5.77
N GLY A 48 0.56 -15.18 6.84
CA GLY A 48 -0.54 -15.18 7.79
C GLY A 48 -0.22 -15.89 9.11
N PRO A 49 -1.15 -15.87 10.09
CA PRO A 49 -2.39 -15.11 10.05
C PRO A 49 -2.15 -13.61 10.18
N GLY A 50 -3.08 -12.85 9.69
CA GLY A 50 -2.99 -11.40 9.78
C GLY A 50 -4.20 -10.72 9.17
N THR A 51 -4.21 -9.39 9.25
CA THR A 51 -5.29 -8.58 8.69
C THR A 51 -4.71 -7.53 7.75
N LEU A 52 -5.26 -7.50 6.54
CA LEU A 52 -4.98 -6.47 5.55
C LEU A 52 -6.22 -5.58 5.47
N THR A 53 -6.05 -4.30 5.72
CA THR A 53 -7.16 -3.35 5.70
C THR A 53 -6.92 -2.32 4.60
N LEU A 54 -7.92 -2.16 3.73
CA LEU A 54 -7.94 -1.11 2.71
C LEU A 54 -8.98 -0.09 3.13
N ARG A 55 -8.59 1.18 3.23
CA ARG A 55 -9.50 2.27 3.56
C ARG A 55 -9.43 3.32 2.47
N VAL A 56 -10.61 3.79 2.05
CA VAL A 56 -10.72 4.85 1.06
C VAL A 56 -11.47 6.02 1.69
N PHE A 57 -10.86 7.20 1.60
CA PHE A 57 -11.43 8.43 2.14
C PHE A 57 -11.69 9.39 0.99
N ASP A 58 -12.94 9.80 0.84
CA ASP A 58 -13.36 10.72 -0.21
C ASP A 58 -13.51 12.12 0.36
N PHE A 59 -12.62 13.02 -0.06
CA PHE A 59 -12.65 14.44 0.30
C PHE A 59 -13.07 15.28 -0.91
N PRO A 60 -13.50 16.53 -0.70
CA PRO A 60 -13.96 17.35 -1.82
C PRO A 60 -12.94 17.52 -2.95
N ASP A 61 -11.65 17.64 -2.62
CA ASP A 61 -10.59 17.94 -3.59
C ASP A 61 -9.58 16.81 -3.77
N MET A 62 -9.67 15.75 -2.97
CA MET A 62 -8.74 14.62 -3.10
C MET A 62 -9.36 13.32 -2.60
N VAL A 63 -8.71 12.21 -2.97
CA VAL A 63 -9.02 10.89 -2.45
C VAL A 63 -7.78 10.37 -1.73
N ALA A 64 -7.97 9.81 -0.55
CA ALA A 64 -6.90 9.15 0.19
C ALA A 64 -7.18 7.65 0.27
N ILE A 65 -6.13 6.86 0.12
CA ILE A 65 -6.22 5.41 0.21
C ILE A 65 -5.17 4.94 1.21
N GLU A 66 -5.58 4.10 2.16
CA GLU A 66 -4.66 3.52 3.12
C GLU A 66 -4.64 2.01 2.98
N VAL A 67 -3.45 1.45 3.00
CA VAL A 67 -3.21 0.01 3.00
C VAL A 67 -2.49 -0.32 4.29
N ALA A 68 -3.19 -0.98 5.20
CA ALA A 68 -2.68 -1.30 6.52
C ALA A 68 -2.54 -2.80 6.70
N ASP A 69 -1.43 -3.23 7.30
CA ASP A 69 -1.21 -4.64 7.62
C ASP A 69 -0.86 -4.79 9.10
N THR A 70 -0.92 -6.03 9.57
CA THR A 70 -0.54 -6.40 10.93
C THR A 70 0.75 -7.22 10.95
N GLY A 71 1.65 -6.91 10.00
CA GLY A 71 2.88 -7.65 9.80
C GLY A 71 4.04 -7.22 10.67
N LYS A 72 5.25 -7.48 10.18
CA LYS A 72 6.48 -7.25 10.94
C LYS A 72 6.82 -5.78 11.19
N GLY A 73 6.23 -4.87 10.43
CA GLY A 73 6.57 -3.45 10.51
C GLY A 73 7.89 -3.12 9.83
N ILE A 74 8.23 -1.83 9.83
CA ILE A 74 9.46 -1.31 9.23
C ILE A 74 10.27 -0.63 10.34
N ARG A 75 11.55 -0.96 10.46
CA ARG A 75 12.42 -0.32 11.45
C ARG A 75 12.61 1.15 11.08
N LYS A 76 12.73 2.00 12.11
CA LYS A 76 12.90 3.44 11.90
C LYS A 76 14.05 3.77 10.95
N LYS A 77 15.16 3.04 11.04
CA LYS A 77 16.32 3.26 10.18
C LYS A 77 16.02 2.97 8.70
N ASP A 78 15.00 2.19 8.41
CA ASP A 78 14.64 1.80 7.04
C ASP A 78 13.55 2.69 6.44
N LEU A 79 12.83 3.47 7.26
CA LEU A 79 11.70 4.26 6.78
C LEU A 79 12.07 5.23 5.65
N ARG A 80 13.27 5.78 5.67
CA ARG A 80 13.74 6.69 4.63
C ARG A 80 14.06 5.99 3.33
N ASN A 81 14.26 4.68 3.38
CA ASN A 81 14.83 3.93 2.26
C ASN A 81 13.83 3.02 1.57
N VAL A 82 12.62 2.83 2.14
CA VAL A 82 11.68 1.84 1.60
C VAL A 82 11.25 2.11 0.17
N PHE A 83 11.27 3.38 -0.26
CA PHE A 83 10.93 3.74 -1.64
C PHE A 83 12.14 3.84 -2.57
N LYS A 84 13.34 3.62 -2.07
CA LYS A 84 14.54 3.68 -2.92
C LYS A 84 14.64 2.43 -3.78
N PRO A 85 15.03 2.56 -5.06
CA PRO A 85 15.24 1.39 -5.90
C PRO A 85 16.26 0.45 -5.27
N GLY A 86 15.96 -0.84 -5.31
CA GLY A 86 16.83 -1.87 -4.75
C GLY A 86 16.63 -2.17 -3.28
N PHE A 87 15.85 -1.37 -2.55
CA PHE A 87 15.58 -1.66 -1.15
C PHE A 87 14.61 -2.85 -1.04
N THR A 88 15.01 -3.87 -0.31
CA THR A 88 14.15 -5.01 -0.01
C THR A 88 14.68 -5.76 1.20
N THR A 89 13.74 -6.27 2.01
CA THR A 89 14.05 -7.20 3.10
C THR A 89 13.69 -8.63 2.73
N LYS A 90 13.24 -8.85 1.49
CA LYS A 90 12.84 -10.16 1.00
C LYS A 90 14.02 -10.89 0.41
N LYS A 91 14.06 -12.22 0.58
CA LYS A 91 15.10 -13.05 -0.02
C LYS A 91 15.04 -13.04 -1.55
N ARG A 92 13.84 -12.90 -2.13
CA ARG A 92 13.59 -12.91 -3.57
C ARG A 92 12.86 -11.66 -3.97
N GLY A 93 13.42 -10.52 -3.77
CA GLY A 93 12.83 -9.28 -4.20
C GLY A 93 13.83 -8.49 -5.00
N TRP A 94 13.37 -7.79 -6.01
CA TRP A 94 14.20 -6.88 -6.78
C TRP A 94 14.32 -5.52 -6.12
N GLY A 95 13.46 -5.25 -5.12
CA GLY A 95 13.43 -3.97 -4.42
C GLY A 95 12.91 -2.83 -5.28
N LEU A 96 12.15 -3.13 -6.32
CA LEU A 96 11.64 -2.11 -7.26
C LEU A 96 10.16 -1.79 -7.08
N GLY A 97 9.41 -2.64 -6.37
CA GLY A 97 7.96 -2.48 -6.26
C GLY A 97 7.54 -1.16 -5.66
N LEU A 98 8.06 -0.81 -4.49
CA LEU A 98 7.69 0.44 -3.83
C LEU A 98 8.26 1.67 -4.55
N SER A 99 9.45 1.60 -5.10
CA SER A 99 10.01 2.73 -5.85
C SER A 99 9.19 3.01 -7.11
N LEU A 100 8.74 1.97 -7.80
CA LEU A 100 7.90 2.13 -8.97
C LEU A 100 6.50 2.61 -8.60
N ALA A 101 5.94 2.11 -7.50
CA ALA A 101 4.66 2.59 -6.99
C ALA A 101 4.71 4.09 -6.68
N LYS A 102 5.76 4.54 -6.02
CA LYS A 102 5.95 5.97 -5.74
C LYS A 102 6.04 6.78 -7.02
N ARG A 103 6.77 6.29 -8.00
CA ARG A 103 6.91 6.95 -9.28
C ARG A 103 5.56 7.09 -10.00
N ILE A 104 4.76 6.04 -10.02
CA ILE A 104 3.44 6.07 -10.61
C ILE A 104 2.54 7.06 -9.89
N VAL A 105 2.52 7.04 -8.57
CA VAL A 105 1.67 7.93 -7.78
C VAL A 105 2.12 9.39 -7.92
N GLU A 106 3.41 9.66 -7.75
CA GLU A 106 3.91 11.03 -7.65
C GLU A 106 4.22 11.66 -9.00
N GLU A 107 4.86 10.94 -9.91
CA GLU A 107 5.23 11.51 -11.21
C GLU A 107 4.10 11.42 -12.22
N TYR A 108 3.42 10.29 -12.29
CA TYR A 108 2.36 10.10 -13.27
C TYR A 108 1.03 10.71 -12.82
N HIS A 109 0.65 10.52 -11.57
CA HIS A 109 -0.65 10.99 -11.05
C HIS A 109 -0.56 12.30 -10.26
N LYS A 110 0.65 12.81 -10.01
CA LYS A 110 0.89 14.04 -9.24
C LYS A 110 0.34 13.95 -7.82
N GLY A 111 0.26 12.76 -7.28
CA GLY A 111 -0.18 12.51 -5.92
C GLY A 111 0.98 12.37 -4.95
N ARG A 112 0.69 11.75 -3.81
CA ARG A 112 1.68 11.48 -2.76
C ARG A 112 1.51 10.06 -2.23
N ILE A 113 2.61 9.42 -1.87
CA ILE A 113 2.62 8.14 -1.17
C ILE A 113 3.69 8.16 -0.10
N TRP A 114 3.35 7.66 1.09
CA TRP A 114 4.32 7.57 2.19
C TRP A 114 3.88 6.53 3.21
N VAL A 115 4.77 6.22 4.14
CA VAL A 115 4.44 5.38 5.30
C VAL A 115 3.81 6.28 6.35
N LYS A 116 2.51 6.15 6.55
CA LYS A 116 1.78 6.93 7.55
C LYS A 116 2.19 6.53 8.96
N SER A 117 2.31 5.22 9.20
CA SER A 117 2.74 4.69 10.48
C SER A 117 3.34 3.31 10.29
N SER A 118 4.28 2.97 11.15
CA SER A 118 4.84 1.62 11.19
C SER A 118 5.43 1.38 12.56
N GLU A 119 5.19 0.19 13.10
CA GLU A 119 5.71 -0.23 14.38
C GLU A 119 6.15 -1.69 14.27
N VAL A 120 7.40 -1.93 14.64
CA VAL A 120 7.96 -3.29 14.58
C VAL A 120 7.12 -4.23 15.43
N GLY A 121 6.68 -5.34 14.83
CA GLY A 121 5.84 -6.32 15.48
C GLY A 121 4.35 -6.03 15.40
N ASN A 122 3.93 -4.83 14.97
CA ASN A 122 2.52 -4.44 14.94
C ASN A 122 1.98 -4.13 13.55
N GLY A 123 2.86 -3.81 12.60
CA GLY A 123 2.45 -3.61 11.22
C GLY A 123 2.76 -2.24 10.66
N THR A 124 2.28 -2.01 9.45
CA THR A 124 2.57 -0.80 8.67
C THR A 124 1.32 -0.31 7.97
N THR A 125 1.18 1.00 7.88
CA THR A 125 0.13 1.64 7.08
C THR A 125 0.78 2.55 6.05
N PHE A 126 0.53 2.29 4.77
CA PHE A 126 0.87 3.19 3.66
C PHE A 126 -0.32 4.06 3.33
N ARG A 127 -0.07 5.32 3.00
CA ARG A 127 -1.12 6.24 2.58
C ARG A 127 -0.80 6.82 1.22
N ILE A 128 -1.81 6.87 0.35
CA ILE A 128 -1.76 7.49 -0.97
C ILE A 128 -2.78 8.61 -0.98
N GLU A 129 -2.39 9.76 -1.54
CA GLU A 129 -3.33 10.86 -1.78
C GLU A 129 -3.30 11.23 -3.25
N LEU A 130 -4.48 11.34 -3.84
CA LEU A 130 -4.67 11.66 -5.25
C LEU A 130 -5.61 12.85 -5.38
N TRP A 131 -5.24 13.81 -6.21
CA TRP A 131 -6.11 14.96 -6.47
C TRP A 131 -7.24 14.59 -7.42
N LYS A 132 -8.37 15.22 -7.21
CA LYS A 132 -9.54 15.05 -8.10
C LYS A 132 -9.46 15.94 -9.33
#